data_834c78af3fbc6b5926fa042a5593902a
#
_entry.id   834c78af3fbc6b5926fa042a5593902a
#
_cell.length_a   1.000
_cell.length_b   1.000
_cell.length_c   1.000
_cell.angle_alpha   90.00
_cell.angle_beta   90.00
_cell.angle_gamma   90.00
#
_symmetry.space_group_name_H-M   'P 1'
#
loop_
_entity.id
_entity.type
_entity.pdbx_description
1 polymer ?
#
loop_
_entity_poly.entity_id
_entity_poly.type
_entity_poly.pdbx_seq_one_letter_code
_entity_poly.pdbx_strand_id
1 'polypeptide(L)'
;FDQAGIMVWGDEANWIKCGVEYADGVLGIGAVVTRELSDWSTGPHPYWADQPVTLRISRKNGAVTIRAKTDVSPWELVRLAPLQEELFWQVGPYAASPSREGLEVTFTDITFGPAESALHS
;
A
#
# COMPACT_ATOMS: atom_id res chain seq x y z
N PHE A 1 15.00 7.09 2.00
CA PHE A 1 14.42 5.81 2.28
C PHE A 1 13.60 5.31 1.09
N ASP A 2 13.64 3.99 0.88
CA ASP A 2 13.07 3.37 -0.31
C ASP A 2 11.64 2.90 -0.04
N GLN A 3 10.79 3.00 -1.06
CA GLN A 3 9.39 2.61 -0.98
C GLN A 3 9.00 1.79 -2.19
N ALA A 4 8.12 0.82 -1.98
CA ALA A 4 7.52 0.07 -3.06
C ALA A 4 6.14 -0.44 -2.64
N GLY A 5 5.20 -0.42 -3.55
CA GLY A 5 3.86 -0.88 -3.24
C GLY A 5 2.85 -0.54 -4.32
N ILE A 6 1.67 -0.13 -3.89
CA ILE A 6 0.54 0.18 -4.76
C ILE A 6 0.15 1.64 -4.59
N MET A 7 -0.09 2.31 -5.72
CA MET A 7 -0.63 3.66 -5.77
C MET A 7 -2.08 3.60 -6.24
N VAL A 8 -2.96 4.28 -5.53
CA VAL A 8 -4.35 4.50 -5.93
C VAL A 8 -4.47 5.99 -6.19
N TRP A 9 -4.72 6.36 -7.44
CA TRP A 9 -4.65 7.74 -7.89
C TRP A 9 -5.99 8.25 -8.38
N GLY A 10 -6.51 9.30 -7.77
CA GLY A 10 -7.68 10.02 -8.25
C GLY A 10 -7.27 11.30 -8.99
N ASP A 11 -6.56 12.16 -8.31
CA ASP A 11 -5.99 13.38 -8.87
C ASP A 11 -4.83 13.86 -7.98
N GLU A 12 -4.28 15.03 -8.26
CA GLU A 12 -3.12 15.56 -7.52
C GLU A 12 -3.38 15.75 -6.02
N ALA A 13 -4.63 15.98 -5.65
CA ALA A 13 -5.01 16.22 -4.26
C ALA A 13 -5.60 15.00 -3.57
N ASN A 14 -5.84 13.90 -4.31
CA ASN A 14 -6.52 12.72 -3.79
C ASN A 14 -5.84 11.45 -4.30
N TRP A 15 -5.05 10.81 -3.44
CA TRP A 15 -4.34 9.58 -3.78
C TRP A 15 -3.94 8.83 -2.52
N ILE A 16 -3.64 7.55 -2.68
CA ILE A 16 -3.16 6.69 -1.61
C ILE A 16 -1.93 5.95 -2.13
N LYS A 17 -0.89 5.91 -1.31
CA LYS A 17 0.26 5.01 -1.49
C LYS A 17 0.26 4.04 -0.34
N CYS A 18 0.50 2.77 -0.61
CA CYS A 18 0.67 1.79 0.46
C CYS A 18 1.69 0.74 0.07
N GLY A 19 2.39 0.22 1.04
CA GLY A 19 3.36 -0.82 0.81
C GLY A 19 4.50 -0.82 1.79
N VAL A 20 5.62 -1.36 1.32
CA VAL A 20 6.85 -1.44 2.12
C VAL A 20 7.62 -0.13 2.05
N GLU A 21 8.26 0.19 3.15
CA GLU A 21 9.08 1.37 3.29
C GLU A 21 10.31 1.01 4.12
N TYR A 22 11.48 1.34 3.61
CA TYR A 22 12.73 1.08 4.32
C TYR A 22 13.30 2.40 4.81
N ALA A 23 13.25 2.62 6.11
CA ALA A 23 13.70 3.86 6.72
C ALA A 23 14.55 3.54 7.96
N ASP A 24 15.69 4.22 8.09
CA ASP A 24 16.59 4.07 9.23
C ASP A 24 17.00 2.60 9.49
N GLY A 25 17.18 1.84 8.41
CA GLY A 25 17.57 0.43 8.50
C GLY A 25 16.47 -0.53 8.91
N VAL A 26 15.23 -0.09 9.00
CA VAL A 26 14.09 -0.92 9.41
C VAL A 26 13.02 -0.94 8.32
N LEU A 27 12.57 -2.14 7.97
CA LEU A 27 11.45 -2.31 7.07
C LEU A 27 10.14 -2.03 7.80
N GLY A 28 9.31 -1.19 7.22
CA GLY A 28 7.98 -0.91 7.70
C GLY A 28 6.93 -1.18 6.65
N ILE A 29 5.69 -1.31 7.08
CA ILE A 29 4.52 -1.40 6.23
C ILE A 29 3.62 -0.23 6.58
N GLY A 30 3.16 0.50 5.58
CA GLY A 30 2.36 1.67 5.85
C GLY A 30 1.57 2.18 4.67
N ALA A 31 0.89 3.27 4.91
CA ALA A 31 0.08 3.94 3.92
C ALA A 31 0.14 5.45 4.10
N VAL A 32 0.05 6.16 2.98
CA VAL A 32 -0.18 7.60 2.97
C VAL A 32 -1.52 7.82 2.28
N VAL A 33 -2.45 8.44 2.98
CA VAL A 33 -3.75 8.81 2.44
C VAL A 33 -3.77 10.32 2.27
N THR A 34 -3.89 10.78 1.03
CA THR A 34 -3.90 12.19 0.70
C THR A 34 -5.27 12.63 0.25
N ARG A 35 -5.81 13.62 0.93
CA ARG A 35 -7.05 14.33 0.62
C ARG A 35 -6.76 15.81 0.83
N GLU A 36 -6.04 16.42 -0.12
CA GLU A 36 -5.38 17.71 -0.03
C GLU A 36 -4.22 17.70 0.96
N LEU A 37 -4.43 17.20 2.18
CA LEU A 37 -3.40 16.96 3.18
C LEU A 37 -3.07 15.49 3.25
N SER A 38 -1.81 15.18 3.49
CA SER A 38 -1.34 13.80 3.57
C SER A 38 -1.37 13.30 5.01
N ASP A 39 -1.89 12.10 5.17
CA ASP A 39 -1.99 11.40 6.45
C ASP A 39 -1.24 10.09 6.33
N TRP A 40 -0.13 9.98 7.04
CA TRP A 40 0.79 8.85 6.96
C TRP A 40 0.69 7.99 8.20
N SER A 41 0.62 6.67 7.98
CA SER A 41 0.68 5.69 9.05
C SER A 41 1.67 4.59 8.67
N THR A 42 2.43 4.10 9.64
CA THR A 42 3.43 3.05 9.41
C THR A 42 3.63 2.23 10.68
N GLY A 43 4.06 1.00 10.51
CA GLY A 43 4.46 0.12 11.60
C GLY A 43 5.66 -0.72 11.19
N PRO A 44 6.58 -1.01 12.13
CA PRO A 44 7.77 -1.80 11.82
C PRO A 44 7.42 -3.27 11.59
N HIS A 45 8.06 -3.87 10.58
CA HIS A 45 7.94 -5.29 10.26
C HIS A 45 9.33 -5.84 9.90
N PRO A 46 10.26 -5.87 10.86
CA PRO A 46 11.64 -6.26 10.57
C PRO A 46 11.79 -7.69 10.06
N TYR A 47 10.86 -8.59 10.45
CA TYR A 47 10.90 -9.99 9.98
C TYR A 47 10.39 -10.17 8.55
N TRP A 48 9.87 -9.13 7.94
CA TRP A 48 9.39 -9.15 6.56
C TRP A 48 10.48 -8.73 5.56
N ALA A 49 11.64 -8.32 6.04
CA ALA A 49 12.76 -7.98 5.19
C ALA A 49 13.21 -9.20 4.38
N ASP A 50 13.60 -8.96 3.14
CA ASP A 50 14.07 -9.99 2.21
C ASP A 50 13.03 -11.09 1.91
N GLN A 51 11.76 -10.80 2.10
CA GLN A 51 10.67 -11.70 1.78
C GLN A 51 9.72 -11.05 0.78
N PRO A 52 9.06 -11.85 -0.07
CA PRO A 52 7.95 -11.33 -0.87
C PRO A 52 6.83 -10.86 0.04
N VAL A 53 6.35 -9.66 -0.19
CA VAL A 53 5.21 -9.07 0.52
C VAL A 53 4.06 -8.97 -0.46
N THR A 54 2.91 -9.49 -0.06
CA THR A 54 1.69 -9.41 -0.84
C THR A 54 0.81 -8.30 -0.26
N LEU A 55 0.38 -7.40 -1.13
CA LEU A 55 -0.53 -6.32 -0.77
C LEU A 55 -1.88 -6.55 -1.41
N ARG A 56 -2.93 -6.24 -0.69
CA ARG A 56 -4.30 -6.31 -1.22
C ARG A 56 -5.04 -5.03 -0.86
N ILE A 57 -5.58 -4.39 -1.87
CA ILE A 57 -6.44 -3.23 -1.69
C ILE A 57 -7.84 -3.61 -2.13
N SER A 58 -8.82 -3.38 -1.27
CA SER A 58 -10.22 -3.64 -1.56
C SER A 58 -11.03 -2.37 -1.39
N ARG A 59 -11.83 -2.03 -2.38
CA ARG A 59 -12.72 -0.87 -2.35
C ARG A 59 -14.16 -1.32 -2.26
N LYS A 60 -14.87 -0.79 -1.25
CA LYS A 60 -16.28 -1.11 -1.07
C LYS A 60 -16.98 0.02 -0.30
N ASN A 61 -18.12 0.48 -0.82
CA ASN A 61 -18.99 1.44 -0.12
C ASN A 61 -18.26 2.72 0.34
N GLY A 62 -17.46 3.30 -0.52
CA GLY A 62 -16.77 4.55 -0.20
C GLY A 62 -15.59 4.41 0.75
N ALA A 63 -15.13 3.19 0.96
CA ALA A 63 -13.95 2.92 1.79
C ALA A 63 -12.98 2.00 1.07
N VAL A 64 -11.71 2.13 1.42
CA VAL A 64 -10.66 1.24 0.94
C VAL A 64 -10.04 0.54 2.14
N THR A 65 -9.82 -0.76 2.01
CA THR A 65 -9.16 -1.58 3.01
C THR A 65 -7.85 -2.07 2.44
N ILE A 66 -6.76 -1.86 3.16
CA ILE A 66 -5.42 -2.24 2.74
C ILE A 66 -4.92 -3.32 3.68
N ARG A 67 -4.52 -4.47 3.12
CA ARG A 67 -3.95 -5.58 3.87
C ARG A 67 -2.63 -6.01 3.27
N ALA A 68 -1.80 -6.61 4.10
CA ALA A 68 -0.51 -7.13 3.68
C ALA A 68 -0.21 -8.45 4.38
N LYS A 69 0.62 -9.27 3.74
CA LYS A 69 1.14 -10.50 4.32
C LYS A 69 2.43 -10.92 3.65
N THR A 70 3.12 -11.88 4.26
CA THR A 70 4.19 -12.64 3.61
C THR A 70 3.68 -14.07 3.32
N ASP A 71 4.52 -14.90 2.72
CA ASP A 71 4.15 -16.30 2.44
C ASP A 71 3.94 -17.13 3.71
N VAL A 72 4.52 -16.68 4.84
CA VAL A 72 4.47 -17.41 6.11
C VAL A 72 3.69 -16.68 7.20
N SER A 73 3.10 -15.53 6.89
CA SER A 73 2.31 -14.77 7.85
C SER A 73 0.86 -14.65 7.38
N PRO A 74 -0.11 -14.49 8.30
CA PRO A 74 -1.49 -14.22 7.90
C PRO A 74 -1.65 -12.81 7.37
N TRP A 75 -2.80 -12.52 6.78
CA TRP A 75 -3.16 -11.16 6.39
C TRP A 75 -3.25 -10.26 7.62
N GLU A 76 -2.67 -9.07 7.51
CA GLU A 76 -2.77 -8.02 8.53
C GLU A 76 -3.43 -6.80 7.93
N LEU A 77 -4.28 -6.14 8.70
CA LEU A 77 -4.85 -4.86 8.30
C LEU A 77 -3.77 -3.78 8.41
N VAL A 78 -3.49 -3.11 7.30
CA VAL A 78 -2.54 -1.99 7.26
C VAL A 78 -3.27 -0.68 7.47
N ARG A 79 -4.37 -0.48 6.75
CA ARG A 79 -5.14 0.77 6.83
C ARG A 79 -6.55 0.58 6.32
N LEU A 80 -7.48 1.26 6.96
CA LEU A 80 -8.83 1.49 6.47
C LEU A 80 -8.99 2.99 6.26
N ALA A 81 -9.43 3.41 5.10
CA ALA A 81 -9.56 4.83 4.79
C ALA A 81 -10.79 5.11 3.92
N PRO A 82 -11.39 6.30 4.05
CA PRO A 82 -12.44 6.69 3.12
C PRO A 82 -11.87 6.97 1.74
N LEU A 83 -12.67 6.74 0.71
CA LEU A 83 -12.30 6.99 -0.68
C LEU A 83 -13.51 7.65 -1.37
N GLN A 84 -13.29 8.81 -1.99
CA GLN A 84 -14.36 9.53 -2.67
C GLN A 84 -14.90 8.70 -3.84
N GLU A 85 -16.18 8.40 -3.84
CA GLU A 85 -16.79 7.57 -4.87
C GLU A 85 -16.94 8.30 -6.20
N GLU A 86 -17.04 9.61 -6.17
CA GLU A 86 -17.24 10.43 -7.37
C GLU A 86 -16.01 10.59 -8.25
N LEU A 87 -14.83 10.21 -7.75
CA LEU A 87 -13.59 10.28 -8.53
C LEU A 87 -13.35 9.00 -9.32
N PHE A 88 -12.68 9.15 -10.46
CA PHE A 88 -12.21 8.00 -11.25
C PHE A 88 -10.83 7.59 -10.73
N TRP A 89 -10.75 6.41 -10.14
CA TRP A 89 -9.51 5.93 -9.51
C TRP A 89 -8.74 5.00 -10.43
N GLN A 90 -7.43 5.22 -10.49
CA GLN A 90 -6.49 4.35 -11.19
C GLN A 90 -5.60 3.68 -10.15
N VAL A 91 -5.24 2.42 -10.40
CA VAL A 91 -4.45 1.62 -9.48
C VAL A 91 -3.27 1.01 -10.21
N GLY A 92 -2.09 1.08 -9.61
CA GLY A 92 -0.90 0.48 -10.19
C GLY A 92 0.25 0.38 -9.19
N PRO A 93 1.30 -0.35 -9.57
CA PRO A 93 2.50 -0.44 -8.75
C PRO A 93 3.29 0.86 -8.74
N TYR A 94 4.05 1.09 -7.67
CA TYR A 94 4.96 2.21 -7.61
C TYR A 94 6.25 1.83 -6.88
N ALA A 95 7.31 2.57 -7.15
CA ALA A 95 8.56 2.48 -6.42
C ALA A 95 9.17 3.88 -6.34
N ALA A 96 9.80 4.18 -5.22
CA ALA A 96 10.44 5.48 -5.00
C ALA A 96 11.72 5.32 -4.19
N SER A 97 12.75 6.06 -4.59
CA SER A 97 14.02 6.12 -3.89
C SER A 97 14.50 7.57 -3.89
N PRO A 98 13.96 8.41 -3.00
CA PRO A 98 14.22 9.84 -3.04
C PRO A 98 15.65 10.26 -2.68
N SER A 99 16.43 9.39 -2.04
CA SER A 99 17.75 9.75 -1.54
C SER A 99 18.91 9.02 -2.24
N ARG A 100 18.64 8.11 -3.16
CA ARG A 100 19.69 7.38 -3.88
C ARG A 100 19.21 6.88 -5.23
N GLU A 101 20.18 6.49 -6.09
CA GLU A 101 19.91 5.85 -7.38
C GLU A 101 20.02 4.33 -7.27
N GLY A 102 19.50 3.62 -8.26
CA GLY A 102 19.72 2.18 -8.40
C GLY A 102 18.77 1.29 -7.62
N LEU A 103 17.66 1.82 -7.12
CA LEU A 103 16.63 0.98 -6.52
C LEU A 103 16.01 0.05 -7.56
N GLU A 104 16.00 -1.25 -7.25
CA GLU A 104 15.30 -2.25 -8.05
C GLU A 104 14.19 -2.87 -7.25
N VAL A 105 13.01 -2.96 -7.84
CA VAL A 105 11.84 -3.58 -7.22
C VAL A 105 11.24 -4.56 -8.21
N THR A 106 10.97 -5.78 -7.75
CA THR A 106 10.38 -6.81 -8.58
C THR A 106 8.91 -7.00 -8.18
N PHE A 107 8.01 -6.82 -9.14
CA PHE A 107 6.59 -7.09 -8.96
C PHE A 107 6.28 -8.39 -9.70
N THR A 108 5.81 -9.42 -8.98
CA THR A 108 5.64 -10.76 -9.57
C THR A 108 4.23 -11.02 -10.09
N ASP A 109 3.20 -10.67 -9.32
CA ASP A 109 1.82 -10.94 -9.68
C ASP A 109 0.95 -9.71 -9.41
N ILE A 110 0.16 -9.33 -10.42
CA ILE A 110 -0.84 -8.27 -10.27
C ILE A 110 -2.16 -8.83 -10.74
N THR A 111 -3.12 -8.95 -9.85
CA THR A 111 -4.44 -9.50 -10.16
C THR A 111 -5.55 -8.56 -9.72
N PHE A 112 -6.68 -8.60 -10.42
CA PHE A 112 -7.87 -7.84 -10.10
C PHE A 112 -9.03 -8.80 -9.93
N GLY A 113 -9.90 -8.52 -8.96
CA GLY A 113 -11.04 -9.36 -8.69
C GLY A 113 -12.12 -8.62 -7.92
N PRO A 114 -13.21 -9.33 -7.55
CA PRO A 114 -14.27 -8.70 -6.77
C PRO A 114 -13.76 -8.27 -5.39
N ALA A 115 -14.39 -7.23 -4.83
CA ALA A 115 -14.04 -6.72 -3.51
C ALA A 115 -14.30 -7.79 -2.44
N GLU A 116 -13.48 -7.78 -1.40
CA GLU A 116 -13.72 -8.67 -0.25
C GLU A 116 -15.01 -8.28 0.48
N SER A 117 -15.69 -9.30 0.99
CA SER A 117 -17.00 -9.12 1.61
C SER A 117 -16.94 -8.77 3.10
N ALA A 118 -15.80 -8.99 3.74
CA ALA A 118 -15.64 -8.79 5.18
C ALA A 118 -14.37 -8.02 5.50
N LEU A 119 -14.42 -7.25 6.58
CA LEU A 119 -13.29 -6.46 7.05
C LEU A 119 -12.14 -7.35 7.55
N HIS A 120 -12.45 -8.49 8.10
CA HIS A 120 -11.50 -9.43 8.72
C HIS A 120 -11.41 -10.74 7.97
N SER A 121 -11.12 -10.69 6.71
CA SER A 121 -11.02 -11.92 5.91
C SER A 121 -9.57 -12.30 5.61
#